data_ea7fc9bebdb3e589da250ae9b9695b73
#
_entry.id   ea7fc9bebdb3e589da250ae9b9695b73
#
_cell.length_a   1.000
_cell.length_b   1.000
_cell.length_c   1.000
_cell.angle_alpha   90.00
_cell.angle_beta   90.00
_cell.angle_gamma   90.00
#
_symmetry.space_group_name_H-M   'P 1'
#
loop_
_entity.id
_entity.type
_entity.pdbx_description
1 polymer ?
#
loop_
_entity_poly.entity_id
_entity_poly.type
_entity_poly.pdbx_seq_one_letter_code
_entity_poly.pdbx_strand_id
1 'polypeptide(L)'
;SAPVIAFLKKQNLKLNYILNTHHHFDHIGGNIELKKKYKAKIIGFEGDKHRIPGIDKTLKDCEKWTFGNSLVKILHIPGHTLGHICFYFEKKKIAFTGDTLFSLGCGKIFEGDHKQMLNSLNKIKKLPKDTKIYCGHEYTYKNAEFCTKYDGNNINLKKKFDQIKKLRLNNLPTIPTRLEDELNSNIFLRCDQNDLKIKLNMKNEEDFKVFKKVRDLKDSF
;
A
#
# COMPACT_ATOMS: atom_id res chain seq x y z
N SER A 1 9.97 -17.44 1.64
CA SER A 1 11.35 -17.33 1.11
C SER A 1 11.53 -18.06 -0.21
N ALA A 2 11.06 -19.31 -0.38
CA ALA A 2 11.33 -20.15 -1.55
C ALA A 2 11.06 -19.47 -2.91
N PRO A 3 9.89 -18.80 -3.15
CA PRO A 3 9.64 -18.11 -4.42
C PRO A 3 10.64 -16.98 -4.70
N VAL A 4 11.04 -16.24 -3.65
CA VAL A 4 12.03 -15.15 -3.76
C VAL A 4 13.40 -15.72 -4.15
N ILE A 5 13.82 -16.81 -3.51
CA ILE A 5 15.08 -17.47 -3.82
C ILE A 5 15.10 -17.98 -5.27
N ALA A 6 14.00 -18.59 -5.72
CA ALA A 6 13.89 -19.08 -7.10
C ALA A 6 13.98 -17.93 -8.11
N PHE A 7 13.28 -16.82 -7.84
CA PHE A 7 13.32 -15.63 -8.68
C PHE A 7 14.72 -15.01 -8.75
N LEU A 8 15.37 -14.78 -7.61
CA LEU A 8 16.72 -14.22 -7.55
C LEU A 8 17.74 -15.08 -8.32
N LYS A 9 17.65 -16.40 -8.17
CA LYS A 9 18.49 -17.34 -8.94
C LYS A 9 18.23 -17.24 -10.44
N LYS A 10 16.95 -17.27 -10.85
CA LYS A 10 16.55 -17.17 -12.27
C LYS A 10 17.06 -15.87 -12.92
N GLN A 11 17.04 -14.77 -12.19
CA GLN A 11 17.45 -13.45 -12.67
C GLN A 11 18.94 -13.13 -12.42
N ASN A 12 19.70 -14.07 -11.83
CA ASN A 12 21.10 -13.86 -11.41
C ASN A 12 21.30 -12.57 -10.57
N LEU A 13 20.37 -12.33 -9.62
CA LEU A 13 20.37 -11.15 -8.76
C LEU A 13 20.94 -11.47 -7.36
N LYS A 14 21.62 -10.48 -6.78
CA LYS A 14 22.05 -10.48 -5.37
C LYS A 14 21.04 -9.75 -4.51
N LEU A 15 20.80 -10.27 -3.30
CA LEU A 15 19.95 -9.64 -2.31
C LEU A 15 20.82 -8.97 -1.24
N ASN A 16 20.79 -7.64 -1.19
CA ASN A 16 21.57 -6.87 -0.22
C ASN A 16 20.70 -6.37 0.95
N TYR A 17 19.41 -6.10 0.69
CA TYR A 17 18.50 -5.55 1.68
C TYR A 17 17.11 -6.18 1.58
N ILE A 18 16.46 -6.32 2.74
CA ILE A 18 15.07 -6.69 2.92
C ILE A 18 14.40 -5.51 3.60
N LEU A 19 13.43 -4.87 2.92
CA LEU A 19 12.72 -3.70 3.43
C LEU A 19 11.33 -4.12 3.88
N ASN A 20 11.07 -4.12 5.18
CA ASN A 20 9.77 -4.49 5.73
C ASN A 20 8.93 -3.24 5.98
N THR A 21 7.76 -3.16 5.34
CA THR A 21 6.79 -2.09 5.57
C THR A 21 6.09 -2.22 6.90
N HIS A 22 5.87 -3.45 7.37
CA HIS A 22 5.24 -3.79 8.64
C HIS A 22 5.58 -5.24 9.04
N HIS A 23 5.11 -5.68 10.20
CA HIS A 23 5.52 -6.92 10.85
C HIS A 23 4.64 -8.15 10.58
N HIS A 24 3.60 -8.07 9.75
CA HIS A 24 2.76 -9.25 9.49
C HIS A 24 3.56 -10.39 8.88
N PHE A 25 3.19 -11.63 9.23
CA PHE A 25 3.98 -12.83 8.93
C PHE A 25 4.25 -13.03 7.44
N ASP A 26 3.28 -12.76 6.59
CA ASP A 26 3.40 -12.86 5.13
C ASP A 26 4.40 -11.85 4.52
N HIS A 27 4.76 -10.79 5.27
CA HIS A 27 5.79 -9.82 4.88
C HIS A 27 7.16 -10.09 5.51
N ILE A 28 7.22 -10.73 6.67
CA ILE A 28 8.49 -10.97 7.38
C ILE A 28 8.91 -12.44 7.48
N GLY A 29 8.02 -13.39 7.13
CA GLY A 29 8.27 -14.82 7.32
C GLY A 29 9.48 -15.37 6.53
N GLY A 30 9.94 -14.66 5.50
CA GLY A 30 11.15 -14.98 4.77
C GLY A 30 12.45 -14.37 5.30
N ASN A 31 12.37 -13.44 6.26
CA ASN A 31 13.49 -12.60 6.70
C ASN A 31 14.73 -13.39 7.10
N ILE A 32 14.60 -14.30 8.05
CA ILE A 32 15.75 -15.05 8.64
C ILE A 32 16.43 -15.92 7.59
N GLU A 33 15.66 -16.66 6.81
CA GLU A 33 16.21 -17.54 5.78
C GLU A 33 16.94 -16.77 4.67
N LEU A 34 16.30 -15.68 4.16
CA LEU A 34 16.89 -14.83 3.15
C LEU A 34 18.15 -14.12 3.67
N LYS A 35 18.10 -13.58 4.91
CA LYS A 35 19.25 -12.98 5.58
C LYS A 35 20.39 -13.99 5.71
N LYS A 36 20.13 -15.19 6.21
CA LYS A 36 21.16 -16.25 6.36
C LYS A 36 21.80 -16.62 5.02
N LYS A 37 20.97 -16.78 3.98
CA LYS A 37 21.41 -17.22 2.66
C LYS A 37 22.22 -16.17 1.90
N TYR A 38 21.76 -14.91 1.91
CA TYR A 38 22.32 -13.85 1.07
C TYR A 38 23.16 -12.82 1.85
N LYS A 39 23.24 -12.96 3.18
CA LYS A 39 23.84 -11.94 4.08
C LYS A 39 23.17 -10.56 3.95
N ALA A 40 21.89 -10.56 3.55
CA ALA A 40 21.10 -9.34 3.38
C ALA A 40 20.82 -8.66 4.73
N LYS A 41 20.74 -7.32 4.74
CA LYS A 41 20.36 -6.54 5.92
C LYS A 41 18.86 -6.31 5.93
N ILE A 42 18.22 -6.52 7.08
CA ILE A 42 16.78 -6.30 7.29
C ILE A 42 16.57 -4.89 7.85
N ILE A 43 15.71 -4.14 7.18
CA ILE A 43 15.38 -2.74 7.50
C ILE A 43 13.88 -2.63 7.75
N GLY A 44 13.49 -1.93 8.82
CA GLY A 44 12.08 -1.73 9.15
C GLY A 44 11.87 -0.56 10.10
N PHE A 45 10.64 -0.38 10.59
CA PHE A 45 10.30 0.71 11.50
C PHE A 45 10.84 0.49 12.91
N GLU A 46 11.30 1.57 13.55
CA GLU A 46 11.84 1.50 14.91
C GLU A 46 10.80 1.00 15.93
N GLY A 47 9.54 1.47 15.81
CA GLY A 47 8.45 1.04 16.69
C GLY A 47 8.13 -0.45 16.61
N ASP A 48 8.49 -1.12 15.52
CA ASP A 48 8.27 -2.56 15.30
C ASP A 48 9.55 -3.40 15.47
N LYS A 49 10.62 -2.82 16.01
CA LYS A 49 11.91 -3.50 16.19
C LYS A 49 11.79 -4.88 16.84
N HIS A 50 10.95 -5.01 17.85
CA HIS A 50 10.73 -6.25 18.58
C HIS A 50 9.84 -7.27 17.85
N ARG A 51 9.13 -6.84 16.79
CA ARG A 51 8.19 -7.66 16.00
C ARG A 51 8.76 -8.08 14.64
N ILE A 52 9.87 -7.49 14.18
CA ILE A 52 10.52 -7.82 12.91
C ILE A 52 11.76 -8.69 13.17
N PRO A 53 11.71 -10.02 12.91
CA PRO A 53 12.80 -10.91 13.20
C PRO A 53 14.07 -10.56 12.42
N GLY A 54 15.19 -10.50 13.14
CA GLY A 54 16.51 -10.30 12.56
C GLY A 54 16.79 -8.90 12.02
N ILE A 55 16.00 -7.89 12.42
CA ILE A 55 16.18 -6.49 11.98
C ILE A 55 17.59 -5.99 12.30
N ASP A 56 18.26 -5.41 11.31
CA ASP A 56 19.62 -4.87 11.43
C ASP A 56 19.63 -3.35 11.59
N LYS A 57 18.68 -2.67 10.93
CA LYS A 57 18.56 -1.21 10.98
C LYS A 57 17.10 -0.81 11.13
N THR A 58 16.85 0.08 12.06
CA THR A 58 15.56 0.74 12.26
C THR A 58 15.54 2.10 11.60
N LEU A 59 14.34 2.52 11.16
CA LEU A 59 14.07 3.83 10.55
C LEU A 59 12.92 4.50 11.31
N LYS A 60 12.93 5.85 11.34
CA LYS A 60 11.91 6.69 11.98
C LYS A 60 11.03 7.39 10.95
N ASP A 61 9.89 7.92 11.40
CA ASP A 61 9.05 8.78 10.54
C ASP A 61 9.85 9.99 10.05
N CYS A 62 9.62 10.37 8.81
CA CYS A 62 10.29 11.48 8.13
C CYS A 62 11.81 11.31 7.94
N GLU A 63 12.41 10.21 8.38
CA GLU A 63 13.82 9.92 8.15
C GLU A 63 14.10 9.82 6.65
N LYS A 64 15.28 10.34 6.25
CA LYS A 64 15.84 10.15 4.90
C LYS A 64 16.97 9.16 4.99
N TRP A 65 16.80 8.03 4.34
CA TRP A 65 17.80 6.96 4.30
C TRP A 65 18.37 6.79 2.91
N THR A 66 19.70 6.62 2.81
CA THR A 66 20.37 6.35 1.54
C THR A 66 20.35 4.87 1.21
N PHE A 67 19.74 4.51 0.10
CA PHE A 67 19.68 3.15 -0.46
C PHE A 67 20.41 3.13 -1.80
N GLY A 68 21.64 2.61 -1.81
CA GLY A 68 22.52 2.76 -2.98
C GLY A 68 22.67 4.25 -3.34
N ASN A 69 22.38 4.58 -4.59
CA ASN A 69 22.40 5.97 -5.08
C ASN A 69 21.06 6.71 -4.95
N SER A 70 20.12 6.16 -4.19
CA SER A 70 18.77 6.71 -4.05
C SER A 70 18.52 7.17 -2.62
N LEU A 71 17.96 8.37 -2.47
CA LEU A 71 17.43 8.85 -1.22
C LEU A 71 15.99 8.35 -1.05
N VAL A 72 15.74 7.70 0.05
CA VAL A 72 14.42 7.14 0.43
C VAL A 72 13.87 7.91 1.61
N LYS A 73 12.71 8.50 1.46
CA LYS A 73 11.95 9.12 2.56
C LYS A 73 11.04 8.08 3.19
N ILE A 74 11.05 8.02 4.51
CA ILE A 74 10.20 7.13 5.31
C ILE A 74 8.96 7.90 5.72
N LEU A 75 7.79 7.34 5.46
CA LEU A 75 6.51 7.88 5.91
C LEU A 75 5.89 6.87 6.88
N HIS A 76 5.70 7.26 8.12
CA HIS A 76 4.91 6.46 9.07
C HIS A 76 3.43 6.60 8.72
N ILE A 77 2.81 5.46 8.39
CA ILE A 77 1.44 5.35 7.86
C ILE A 77 0.64 4.30 8.63
N PRO A 78 0.39 4.53 9.94
CA PRO A 78 -0.33 3.58 10.80
C PRO A 78 -1.80 3.43 10.39
N GLY A 79 -2.39 2.32 10.81
CA GLY A 79 -3.80 1.98 10.58
C GLY A 79 -3.97 0.49 10.41
N HIS A 80 -3.39 -0.10 9.37
CA HIS A 80 -3.34 -1.55 9.19
C HIS A 80 -2.58 -2.22 10.36
N THR A 81 -1.38 -1.76 10.62
CA THR A 81 -0.63 -1.98 11.87
C THR A 81 -0.18 -0.63 12.44
N LEU A 82 0.17 -0.56 13.72
CA LEU A 82 0.68 0.68 14.34
C LEU A 82 2.07 1.06 13.84
N GLY A 83 2.90 0.08 13.50
CA GLY A 83 4.28 0.29 13.04
C GLY A 83 4.44 0.33 11.52
N HIS A 84 3.34 0.54 10.75
CA HIS A 84 3.41 0.51 9.30
C HIS A 84 4.11 1.73 8.71
N ILE A 85 5.06 1.51 7.78
CA ILE A 85 5.79 2.56 7.06
C ILE A 85 5.70 2.39 5.53
N CYS A 86 5.85 3.51 4.83
CA CYS A 86 6.05 3.55 3.38
C CYS A 86 7.49 3.94 3.07
N PHE A 87 8.12 3.24 2.12
CA PHE A 87 9.40 3.62 1.54
C PHE A 87 9.14 4.42 0.27
N TYR A 88 9.41 5.73 0.31
CA TYR A 88 9.21 6.63 -0.83
C TYR A 88 10.54 7.05 -1.47
N PHE A 89 10.78 6.61 -2.70
CA PHE A 89 11.91 6.94 -3.54
C PHE A 89 11.61 8.20 -4.35
N GLU A 90 11.88 9.36 -3.79
CA GLU A 90 11.49 10.68 -4.32
C GLU A 90 11.87 10.88 -5.78
N LYS A 91 13.18 10.75 -6.10
CA LYS A 91 13.69 10.96 -7.47
C LYS A 91 13.11 10.00 -8.50
N LYS A 92 12.72 8.79 -8.08
CA LYS A 92 12.14 7.76 -8.95
C LYS A 92 10.61 7.81 -8.98
N LYS A 93 10.00 8.60 -8.10
CA LYS A 93 8.55 8.66 -7.90
C LYS A 93 7.94 7.26 -7.71
N ILE A 94 8.54 6.49 -6.80
CA ILE A 94 8.11 5.13 -6.44
C ILE A 94 7.81 5.09 -4.95
N ALA A 95 6.65 4.58 -4.56
CA ALA A 95 6.26 4.36 -3.18
C ALA A 95 5.87 2.90 -2.94
N PHE A 96 6.47 2.28 -1.93
CA PHE A 96 6.09 0.96 -1.44
C PHE A 96 5.18 1.17 -0.24
N THR A 97 3.88 0.99 -0.43
CA THR A 97 2.83 1.31 0.54
C THR A 97 2.38 0.14 1.39
N GLY A 98 2.97 -1.06 1.15
CA GLY A 98 2.58 -2.29 1.85
C GLY A 98 1.08 -2.48 1.86
N ASP A 99 0.51 -2.61 3.05
CA ASP A 99 -0.91 -2.87 3.26
C ASP A 99 -1.71 -1.65 3.75
N THR A 100 -1.19 -0.44 3.54
CA THR A 100 -1.95 0.79 3.80
C THR A 100 -2.77 1.20 2.59
N LEU A 101 -2.15 1.37 1.41
CA LEU A 101 -2.84 1.72 0.16
C LEU A 101 -2.65 0.60 -0.85
N PHE A 102 -3.76 0.00 -1.30
CA PHE A 102 -3.82 -0.94 -2.43
C PHE A 102 -4.34 -0.25 -3.70
N SER A 103 -4.14 -0.89 -4.83
CA SER A 103 -4.85 -0.48 -6.03
C SER A 103 -6.36 -0.67 -5.82
N LEU A 104 -7.10 0.44 -5.94
CA LEU A 104 -8.55 0.55 -5.68
C LEU A 104 -8.99 0.13 -4.26
N GLY A 105 -8.10 0.19 -3.29
CA GLY A 105 -8.42 -0.25 -1.93
C GLY A 105 -7.52 0.36 -0.86
N CYS A 106 -7.82 0.03 0.39
CA CYS A 106 -6.92 0.21 1.52
C CYS A 106 -6.96 -1.02 2.44
N GLY A 107 -5.94 -1.16 3.28
CA GLY A 107 -5.82 -2.27 4.22
C GLY A 107 -6.94 -2.34 5.24
N LYS A 108 -7.21 -3.55 5.72
CA LYS A 108 -8.03 -3.76 6.91
C LYS A 108 -7.31 -3.16 8.12
N ILE A 109 -8.08 -2.62 9.06
CA ILE A 109 -7.54 -2.02 10.28
C ILE A 109 -7.48 -3.09 11.36
N PHE A 110 -6.27 -3.56 11.70
CA PHE A 110 -6.08 -4.58 12.74
C PHE A 110 -5.65 -3.98 14.08
N GLU A 111 -4.75 -3.00 14.08
CA GLU A 111 -4.17 -2.44 15.30
C GLU A 111 -4.51 -0.98 15.51
N GLY A 112 -4.61 -0.22 14.42
CA GLY A 112 -4.94 1.21 14.47
C GLY A 112 -6.44 1.46 14.49
N ASP A 113 -6.80 2.70 14.19
CA ASP A 113 -8.17 3.14 14.04
C ASP A 113 -8.44 3.78 12.66
N HIS A 114 -9.70 4.08 12.37
CA HIS A 114 -10.11 4.68 11.10
C HIS A 114 -9.50 6.06 10.87
N LYS A 115 -9.27 6.85 11.94
CA LYS A 115 -8.69 8.18 11.86
C LYS A 115 -7.20 8.11 11.50
N GLN A 116 -6.47 7.17 12.10
CA GLN A 116 -5.07 6.90 11.77
C GLN A 116 -4.94 6.45 10.31
N MET A 117 -5.77 5.50 9.86
CA MET A 117 -5.75 5.02 8.47
C MET A 117 -6.06 6.15 7.49
N LEU A 118 -7.10 6.96 7.73
CA LEU A 118 -7.43 8.11 6.88
C LEU A 118 -6.28 9.12 6.82
N ASN A 119 -5.66 9.43 7.95
CA ASN A 119 -4.50 10.33 8.00
C ASN A 119 -3.32 9.76 7.21
N SER A 120 -3.10 8.45 7.27
CA SER A 120 -2.06 7.75 6.52
C SER A 120 -2.30 7.81 5.01
N LEU A 121 -3.54 7.56 4.58
CA LEU A 121 -3.94 7.74 3.18
C LEU A 121 -3.78 9.19 2.73
N ASN A 122 -4.13 10.17 3.57
CA ASN A 122 -3.96 11.60 3.28
C ASN A 122 -2.47 12.00 3.18
N LYS A 123 -1.56 11.35 3.91
CA LYS A 123 -0.11 11.53 3.70
C LYS A 123 0.30 11.04 2.30
N ILE A 124 -0.19 9.88 1.87
CA ILE A 124 0.11 9.32 0.54
C ILE A 124 -0.51 10.18 -0.58
N LYS A 125 -1.74 10.69 -0.40
CA LYS A 125 -2.41 11.61 -1.36
C LYS A 125 -1.57 12.84 -1.70
N LYS A 126 -0.68 13.29 -0.80
CA LYS A 126 0.19 14.48 -0.99
C LYS A 126 1.42 14.20 -1.84
N LEU A 127 1.72 12.95 -2.18
CA LEU A 127 2.82 12.62 -3.08
C LEU A 127 2.51 13.11 -4.52
N PRO A 128 3.53 13.29 -5.37
CA PRO A 128 3.32 13.63 -6.77
C PRO A 128 2.37 12.65 -7.46
N LYS A 129 1.42 13.15 -8.25
CA LYS A 129 0.37 12.35 -8.91
C LYS A 129 0.92 11.23 -9.80
N ASP A 130 2.09 11.42 -10.38
CA ASP A 130 2.78 10.44 -11.23
C ASP A 130 3.58 9.39 -10.45
N THR A 131 3.45 9.36 -9.10
CA THR A 131 4.08 8.35 -8.25
C THR A 131 3.50 6.97 -8.56
N LYS A 132 4.39 6.00 -8.79
CA LYS A 132 4.05 4.57 -8.92
C LYS A 132 3.91 3.95 -7.54
N ILE A 133 2.75 3.37 -7.26
CA ILE A 133 2.42 2.72 -5.99
C ILE A 133 2.62 1.21 -6.13
N TYR A 134 3.49 0.65 -5.30
CA TYR A 134 3.70 -0.78 -5.12
C TYR A 134 3.13 -1.19 -3.78
N CYS A 135 2.01 -1.86 -3.78
CA CYS A 135 1.35 -2.40 -2.57
C CYS A 135 1.70 -3.86 -2.34
N GLY A 136 1.33 -4.39 -1.16
CA GLY A 136 1.73 -5.72 -0.72
C GLY A 136 1.05 -6.88 -1.46
N HIS A 137 -0.18 -6.69 -1.96
CA HIS A 137 -1.03 -7.76 -2.47
C HIS A 137 -1.72 -7.42 -3.79
N GLU A 138 -1.97 -8.44 -4.61
CA GLU A 138 -2.72 -8.36 -5.87
C GLU A 138 -4.24 -8.51 -5.61
N TYR A 139 -4.84 -7.57 -4.87
CA TYR A 139 -6.27 -7.56 -4.56
C TYR A 139 -7.10 -6.72 -5.52
N THR A 140 -6.49 -6.15 -6.55
CA THR A 140 -7.04 -5.10 -7.41
C THR A 140 -8.38 -5.46 -8.02
N TYR A 141 -8.55 -6.70 -8.51
CA TYR A 141 -9.81 -7.13 -9.13
C TYR A 141 -10.98 -7.08 -8.14
N LYS A 142 -10.83 -7.71 -6.97
CA LYS A 142 -11.86 -7.70 -5.91
C LYS A 142 -12.12 -6.30 -5.35
N ASN A 143 -11.08 -5.47 -5.28
CA ASN A 143 -11.23 -4.07 -4.89
C ASN A 143 -12.02 -3.29 -5.94
N ALA A 144 -11.79 -3.54 -7.24
CA ALA A 144 -12.55 -2.92 -8.33
C ALA A 144 -14.04 -3.29 -8.28
N GLU A 145 -14.37 -4.55 -7.98
CA GLU A 145 -15.77 -5.00 -7.79
C GLU A 145 -16.42 -4.22 -6.64
N PHE A 146 -15.75 -4.09 -5.51
CA PHE A 146 -16.23 -3.31 -4.37
C PHE A 146 -16.43 -1.83 -4.75
N CYS A 147 -15.42 -1.19 -5.33
CA CYS A 147 -15.53 0.20 -5.77
C CYS A 147 -16.70 0.41 -6.73
N THR A 148 -16.89 -0.50 -7.69
CA THR A 148 -17.98 -0.42 -8.67
C THR A 148 -19.36 -0.54 -8.02
N LYS A 149 -19.50 -1.35 -6.98
CA LYS A 149 -20.76 -1.47 -6.23
C LYS A 149 -21.20 -0.13 -5.60
N TYR A 150 -20.27 0.66 -5.11
CA TYR A 150 -20.56 1.89 -4.36
C TYR A 150 -20.25 3.19 -5.11
N ASP A 151 -19.40 3.15 -6.16
CA ASP A 151 -19.05 4.31 -7.01
C ASP A 151 -19.17 4.00 -8.52
N GLY A 152 -20.09 3.12 -8.92
CA GLY A 152 -20.22 2.58 -10.26
C GLY A 152 -20.48 3.60 -11.38
N ASN A 153 -20.85 4.87 -11.10
CA ASN A 153 -21.00 5.93 -12.12
C ASN A 153 -19.66 6.65 -12.41
N ASN A 154 -18.62 6.39 -11.64
CA ASN A 154 -17.31 6.98 -11.84
C ASN A 154 -16.67 6.46 -13.15
N ILE A 155 -16.53 7.36 -14.12
CA ILE A 155 -16.01 7.03 -15.45
C ILE A 155 -14.56 6.54 -15.38
N ASN A 156 -13.74 7.13 -14.49
CA ASN A 156 -12.35 6.73 -14.32
C ASN A 156 -12.25 5.32 -13.73
N LEU A 157 -13.10 5.01 -12.76
CA LEU A 157 -13.19 3.66 -12.20
C LEU A 157 -13.61 2.63 -13.25
N LYS A 158 -14.61 2.92 -14.08
CA LYS A 158 -15.03 2.03 -15.18
C LYS A 158 -13.87 1.72 -16.11
N LYS A 159 -13.20 2.76 -16.62
CA LYS A 159 -12.03 2.61 -17.52
C LYS A 159 -10.92 1.78 -16.86
N LYS A 160 -10.61 2.06 -15.60
CA LYS A 160 -9.59 1.32 -14.85
C LYS A 160 -9.99 -0.14 -14.66
N PHE A 161 -11.26 -0.42 -14.32
CA PHE A 161 -11.73 -1.80 -14.16
C PHE A 161 -11.65 -2.60 -15.46
N ASP A 162 -11.97 -2.01 -16.61
CA ASP A 162 -11.84 -2.69 -17.90
C ASP A 162 -10.37 -3.01 -18.24
N GLN A 163 -9.44 -2.14 -17.88
CA GLN A 163 -8.00 -2.43 -17.99
C GLN A 163 -7.58 -3.59 -17.07
N ILE A 164 -8.04 -3.58 -15.80
CA ILE A 164 -7.77 -4.63 -14.81
C ILE A 164 -8.28 -5.98 -15.31
N LYS A 165 -9.52 -6.05 -15.85
CA LYS A 165 -10.07 -7.28 -16.43
C LYS A 165 -9.17 -7.83 -17.54
N LYS A 166 -8.72 -6.98 -18.47
CA LYS A 166 -7.82 -7.39 -19.56
C LYS A 166 -6.48 -7.93 -19.02
N LEU A 167 -5.88 -7.25 -18.05
CA LEU A 167 -4.63 -7.71 -17.44
C LEU A 167 -4.82 -9.07 -16.75
N ARG A 168 -5.88 -9.22 -15.93
CA ARG A 168 -6.12 -10.46 -15.20
C ARG A 168 -6.52 -11.64 -16.07
N LEU A 169 -7.23 -11.42 -17.17
CA LEU A 169 -7.50 -12.45 -18.18
C LEU A 169 -6.21 -13.01 -18.80
N ASN A 170 -5.18 -12.18 -18.92
CA ASN A 170 -3.87 -12.57 -19.44
C ASN A 170 -2.86 -12.95 -18.33
N ASN A 171 -3.31 -13.16 -17.09
CA ASN A 171 -2.46 -13.45 -15.92
C ASN A 171 -1.36 -12.41 -15.68
N LEU A 172 -1.55 -11.17 -16.14
CA LEU A 172 -0.61 -10.06 -15.92
C LEU A 172 -0.91 -9.34 -14.60
N PRO A 173 0.13 -8.82 -13.92
CA PRO A 173 -0.04 -8.06 -12.68
C PRO A 173 -0.73 -6.71 -12.96
N THR A 174 -1.47 -6.21 -11.96
CA THR A 174 -2.09 -4.88 -12.01
C THR A 174 -1.29 -3.83 -11.25
N ILE A 175 -0.21 -4.24 -10.60
CA ILE A 175 0.71 -3.42 -9.81
C ILE A 175 2.03 -3.27 -10.59
N PRO A 176 2.63 -2.05 -10.65
CA PRO A 176 2.24 -0.85 -9.91
C PRO A 176 1.04 -0.11 -10.50
N THR A 177 0.32 0.61 -9.65
CA THR A 177 -0.69 1.58 -10.06
C THR A 177 -0.10 3.01 -9.96
N ARG A 178 -0.68 3.98 -10.67
CA ARG A 178 -0.31 5.41 -10.52
C ARG A 178 -1.18 6.05 -9.44
N LEU A 179 -0.58 6.93 -8.65
CA LEU A 179 -1.34 7.67 -7.63
C LEU A 179 -2.48 8.49 -8.23
N GLU A 180 -2.28 9.09 -9.40
CA GLU A 180 -3.33 9.82 -10.12
C GLU A 180 -4.56 8.95 -10.41
N ASP A 181 -4.34 7.69 -10.82
CA ASP A 181 -5.43 6.75 -11.09
C ASP A 181 -6.17 6.40 -9.79
N GLU A 182 -5.44 6.24 -8.69
CA GLU A 182 -6.03 6.00 -7.38
C GLU A 182 -6.84 7.21 -6.87
N LEU A 183 -6.32 8.42 -7.03
CA LEU A 183 -7.05 9.66 -6.65
C LEU A 183 -8.37 9.80 -7.41
N ASN A 184 -8.44 9.33 -8.65
CA ASN A 184 -9.62 9.44 -9.50
C ASN A 184 -10.61 8.29 -9.34
N SER A 185 -10.18 7.12 -8.85
CA SER A 185 -11.00 5.89 -8.90
C SER A 185 -11.07 5.09 -7.59
N ASN A 186 -10.12 5.27 -6.67
CA ASN A 186 -10.13 4.55 -5.39
C ASN A 186 -11.10 5.21 -4.40
N ILE A 187 -12.18 4.53 -4.06
CA ILE A 187 -13.24 5.04 -3.18
C ILE A 187 -12.70 5.53 -1.82
N PHE A 188 -11.63 4.88 -1.29
CA PHE A 188 -11.02 5.26 -0.01
C PHE A 188 -10.23 6.57 -0.07
N LEU A 189 -9.74 6.96 -1.25
CA LEU A 189 -9.07 8.25 -1.47
C LEU A 189 -10.03 9.36 -1.88
N ARG A 190 -11.30 9.03 -2.13
CA ARG A 190 -12.35 9.94 -2.61
C ARG A 190 -13.39 10.29 -1.55
N CYS A 191 -13.16 9.94 -0.29
CA CYS A 191 -14.11 10.20 0.80
C CYS A 191 -14.38 11.70 1.05
N ASP A 192 -13.51 12.58 0.53
CA ASP A 192 -13.68 14.04 0.51
C ASP A 192 -14.48 14.57 -0.69
N GLN A 193 -14.83 13.72 -1.66
CA GLN A 193 -15.51 14.13 -2.89
C GLN A 193 -17.03 14.16 -2.72
N ASN A 194 -17.68 15.28 -3.10
CA ASN A 194 -19.11 15.47 -2.96
C ASN A 194 -19.95 14.44 -3.73
N ASP A 195 -19.51 14.05 -4.93
CA ASP A 195 -20.20 13.05 -5.74
C ASP A 195 -20.29 11.68 -5.04
N LEU A 196 -19.21 11.25 -4.38
CA LEU A 196 -19.21 10.04 -3.57
C LEU A 196 -20.06 10.18 -2.31
N LYS A 197 -19.95 11.33 -1.59
CA LYS A 197 -20.75 11.60 -0.40
C LYS A 197 -22.26 11.55 -0.71
N ILE A 198 -22.69 12.14 -1.83
CA ILE A 198 -24.08 12.10 -2.26
C ILE A 198 -24.54 10.64 -2.50
N LYS A 199 -23.75 9.84 -3.20
CA LYS A 199 -24.07 8.42 -3.47
C LYS A 199 -24.22 7.59 -2.21
N LEU A 200 -23.39 7.87 -1.21
CA LEU A 200 -23.44 7.16 0.07
C LEU A 200 -24.51 7.69 1.03
N ASN A 201 -25.33 8.68 0.58
CA ASN A 201 -26.28 9.43 1.41
C ASN A 201 -25.61 10.11 2.62
N MET A 202 -24.42 10.70 2.39
CA MET A 202 -23.57 11.33 3.40
C MET A 202 -23.10 12.72 2.99
N LYS A 203 -23.89 13.46 2.20
CA LYS A 203 -23.52 14.76 1.59
C LYS A 203 -22.94 15.76 2.59
N ASN A 204 -23.50 15.83 3.80
CA ASN A 204 -23.14 16.81 4.81
C ASN A 204 -22.22 16.23 5.90
N GLU A 205 -21.73 14.99 5.71
CA GLU A 205 -20.88 14.34 6.70
C GLU A 205 -19.38 14.66 6.49
N GLU A 206 -18.63 14.62 7.59
CA GLU A 206 -17.19 14.77 7.57
C GLU A 206 -16.53 13.61 6.82
N ASP A 207 -15.40 13.87 6.16
CA ASP A 207 -14.63 12.87 5.39
C ASP A 207 -14.30 11.62 6.21
N PHE A 208 -14.03 11.80 7.50
CA PHE A 208 -13.77 10.71 8.43
C PHE A 208 -14.96 9.74 8.57
N LYS A 209 -16.19 10.26 8.70
CA LYS A 209 -17.39 9.43 8.80
C LYS A 209 -17.65 8.68 7.50
N VAL A 210 -17.41 9.35 6.36
CA VAL A 210 -17.52 8.73 5.04
C VAL A 210 -16.50 7.60 4.89
N PHE A 211 -15.24 7.86 5.23
CA PHE A 211 -14.19 6.85 5.21
C PHE A 211 -14.51 5.65 6.11
N LYS A 212 -14.95 5.92 7.35
CA LYS A 212 -15.37 4.86 8.28
C LYS A 212 -16.46 4.00 7.67
N LYS A 213 -17.52 4.59 7.14
CA LYS A 213 -18.60 3.85 6.47
C LYS A 213 -18.09 3.00 5.32
N VAL A 214 -17.24 3.55 4.46
CA VAL A 214 -16.66 2.81 3.31
C VAL A 214 -15.81 1.64 3.79
N ARG A 215 -15.02 1.81 4.86
CA ARG A 215 -14.20 0.73 5.40
C ARG A 215 -15.06 -0.38 6.04
N ASP A 216 -16.08 0.00 6.82
CA ASP A 216 -17.01 -0.96 7.43
C ASP A 216 -17.77 -1.76 6.34
N LEU A 217 -18.20 -1.09 5.26
CA LEU A 217 -18.81 -1.76 4.09
C LEU A 217 -17.85 -2.73 3.40
N LYS A 218 -16.55 -2.41 3.35
CA LYS A 218 -15.54 -3.30 2.75
C LYS A 218 -15.25 -4.50 3.65
N ASP A 219 -15.32 -4.35 4.96
CA ASP A 219 -15.09 -5.44 5.91
C ASP A 219 -16.21 -6.48 5.88
N SER A 220 -17.41 -6.09 5.42
CA SER A 220 -18.58 -6.96 5.24
C SER A 220 -18.79 -7.43 3.79
N PHE A 221 -17.94 -7.02 2.84
CA PHE A 221 -18.00 -7.38 1.42
C PHE A 221 -17.22 -8.66 1.13
#